data_d68f4b8fab958373ea6f4d795a8143f0
#
_entry.id   d68f4b8fab958373ea6f4d795a8143f0
#
_cell.length_a   1.000
_cell.length_b   1.000
_cell.length_c   1.000
_cell.angle_alpha   90.00
_cell.angle_beta   90.00
_cell.angle_gamma   90.00
#
_symmetry.space_group_name_H-M   'P 1'
#
loop_
_entity.id
_entity.type
_entity.pdbx_description
1 polymer ?
#
loop_
_entity_poly.entity_id
_entity_poly.type
_entity_poly.pdbx_seq_one_letter_code
_entity_poly.pdbx_strand_id
1 'polypeptide(L)'
;MGANPRFVLDDGSPRAASSPAAAASDDVLLDAYSAAVVAASERVGPAVVHVEVAQASQAGSAEPRRGTGSGFVFTPDGFILTNSHVVHGARSIRVSFAEGTSRDADLVGDDPDTDVAVIRVAGHQLPTAGLGGSRGLRVGQLAIAIGNPYGFQHTVTAGVVSALGRSLRSVTGRLIDDVIQTDAALNPGNSGGPLVDSRGEVIGVNTAIIPFAQGICFATAIDTAKWVVEQLLRFGRVRRAYIGVAGATIPLSRRAVRFHGLGAGAGVRVESLEAGGAAERAGVEPGDIIIGYDGEEIAGVDELHRLLDGERIGKATRVTLLRRTRKLDLPIQAAEMPARA
;
A
#
# COMPACT_ATOMS: atom_id res chain seq x y z
N MET A 1 30.85 3.21 41.08
CA MET A 1 31.27 1.86 41.51
C MET A 1 30.59 0.88 40.57
N GLY A 2 31.32 0.42 39.57
CA GLY A 2 30.80 -0.49 38.54
C GLY A 2 31.02 -1.94 38.98
N ALA A 3 29.98 -2.74 38.94
CA ALA A 3 30.08 -4.18 39.13
C ALA A 3 30.27 -4.85 37.76
N ASN A 4 31.46 -5.41 37.54
CA ASN A 4 31.73 -6.26 36.36
C ASN A 4 31.04 -7.62 36.53
N PRO A 5 30.35 -8.13 35.54
CA PRO A 5 29.85 -9.53 35.59
C PRO A 5 31.05 -10.49 35.51
N ARG A 6 31.16 -11.37 36.49
CA ARG A 6 32.11 -12.49 36.47
C ARG A 6 31.52 -13.64 35.68
N PHE A 7 32.19 -14.06 34.62
CA PHE A 7 31.93 -15.34 33.98
C PHE A 7 32.44 -16.47 34.89
N VAL A 8 31.57 -17.44 35.19
CA VAL A 8 31.93 -18.67 35.87
C VAL A 8 32.52 -19.61 34.82
N LEU A 9 33.77 -19.95 34.93
CA LEU A 9 34.42 -20.95 34.09
C LEU A 9 34.04 -22.35 34.64
N ASP A 10 33.67 -23.23 33.72
CA ASP A 10 33.34 -24.64 33.96
C ASP A 10 34.59 -25.35 34.52
N ASP A 11 34.45 -26.17 35.56
CA ASP A 11 35.52 -26.80 36.30
C ASP A 11 36.06 -28.11 35.68
N GLY A 12 35.75 -28.39 34.43
CA GLY A 12 36.41 -29.45 33.65
C GLY A 12 36.12 -30.87 34.07
N SER A 13 35.02 -31.16 34.79
CA SER A 13 34.62 -32.52 35.11
C SER A 13 34.13 -33.29 33.86
N PRO A 14 34.61 -34.51 33.59
CA PRO A 14 34.19 -35.26 32.39
C PRO A 14 32.72 -35.67 32.49
N ARG A 15 31.91 -35.00 31.67
CA ARG A 15 30.52 -35.43 31.48
C ARG A 15 30.51 -36.80 30.80
N ALA A 16 29.81 -37.73 31.40
CA ALA A 16 29.49 -39.03 30.78
C ALA A 16 28.85 -38.78 29.39
N ALA A 17 29.39 -39.43 28.35
CA ALA A 17 28.86 -39.39 27.02
C ALA A 17 27.45 -39.96 27.02
N SER A 18 26.44 -39.11 26.97
CA SER A 18 25.09 -39.51 26.65
C SER A 18 25.08 -40.00 25.20
N SER A 19 24.58 -41.23 24.96
CA SER A 19 24.28 -41.74 23.61
C SER A 19 23.53 -40.67 22.83
N PRO A 20 23.83 -40.47 21.53
CA PRO A 20 23.03 -39.59 20.72
C PRO A 20 21.61 -40.13 20.64
N ALA A 21 20.68 -39.52 21.35
CA ALA A 21 19.27 -39.71 21.07
C ALA A 21 19.09 -39.44 19.56
N ALA A 22 18.49 -40.38 18.84
CA ALA A 22 18.16 -40.21 17.43
C ALA A 22 17.54 -38.81 17.27
N ALA A 23 18.15 -37.95 16.49
CA ALA A 23 17.65 -36.61 16.23
C ALA A 23 16.24 -36.77 15.68
N ALA A 24 15.24 -36.38 16.49
CA ALA A 24 13.88 -36.23 15.98
C ALA A 24 13.96 -35.31 14.75
N SER A 25 13.30 -35.69 13.66
CA SER A 25 13.25 -34.82 12.48
C SER A 25 12.70 -33.46 12.92
N ASP A 26 13.24 -32.38 12.38
CA ASP A 26 12.80 -30.99 12.71
C ASP A 26 11.28 -30.84 12.65
N ASP A 27 10.62 -31.58 11.75
CA ASP A 27 9.16 -31.59 11.59
C ASP A 27 8.41 -32.02 12.85
N VAL A 28 9.00 -32.90 13.72
CA VAL A 28 8.41 -33.33 14.98
C VAL A 28 8.53 -32.25 16.07
N LEU A 29 9.52 -31.36 15.92
CA LEU A 29 9.80 -30.29 16.89
C LEU A 29 9.03 -28.99 16.59
N LEU A 30 8.49 -28.84 15.39
CA LEU A 30 7.72 -27.66 15.00
C LEU A 30 6.33 -27.69 15.67
N ASP A 31 6.02 -26.62 16.39
CA ASP A 31 4.64 -26.36 16.83
C ASP A 31 3.76 -25.87 15.66
N ALA A 32 2.45 -25.78 15.90
CA ALA A 32 1.49 -25.37 14.88
C ALA A 32 1.78 -23.96 14.29
N TYR A 33 2.35 -23.07 15.09
CA TYR A 33 2.73 -21.73 14.64
C TYR A 33 3.92 -21.79 13.69
N SER A 34 5.00 -22.46 14.10
CA SER A 34 6.21 -22.61 13.28
C SER A 34 5.90 -23.36 11.99
N ALA A 35 5.10 -24.43 12.06
CA ALA A 35 4.68 -25.18 10.87
C ALA A 35 3.90 -24.30 9.89
N ALA A 36 3.00 -23.44 10.36
CA ALA A 36 2.26 -22.52 9.50
C ALA A 36 3.17 -21.46 8.82
N VAL A 37 4.13 -20.90 9.57
CA VAL A 37 5.07 -19.91 9.03
C VAL A 37 6.00 -20.55 8.00
N VAL A 38 6.55 -21.72 8.27
CA VAL A 38 7.42 -22.46 7.35
C VAL A 38 6.64 -22.80 6.08
N ALA A 39 5.47 -23.41 6.19
CA ALA A 39 4.67 -23.80 5.02
C ALA A 39 4.27 -22.60 4.14
N ALA A 40 3.89 -21.47 4.75
CA ALA A 40 3.59 -20.25 4.02
C ALA A 40 4.82 -19.68 3.31
N SER A 41 5.97 -19.68 3.98
CA SER A 41 7.26 -19.22 3.41
C SER A 41 7.71 -20.08 2.22
N GLU A 42 7.67 -21.40 2.34
CA GLU A 42 8.05 -22.33 1.28
C GLU A 42 7.12 -22.23 0.08
N ARG A 43 5.81 -22.05 0.32
CA ARG A 43 4.81 -21.92 -0.74
C ARG A 43 4.96 -20.62 -1.53
N VAL A 44 5.20 -19.48 -0.85
CA VAL A 44 5.15 -18.15 -1.46
C VAL A 44 6.55 -17.64 -1.82
N GLY A 45 7.56 -18.02 -1.07
CA GLY A 45 8.95 -17.58 -1.25
C GLY A 45 9.43 -17.64 -2.70
N PRO A 46 9.25 -18.74 -3.45
CA PRO A 46 9.69 -18.83 -4.85
C PRO A 46 9.09 -17.75 -5.76
N ALA A 47 7.94 -17.18 -5.42
CA ALA A 47 7.30 -16.11 -6.19
C ALA A 47 7.77 -14.70 -5.77
N VAL A 48 8.47 -14.56 -4.63
CA VAL A 48 8.95 -13.26 -4.14
C VAL A 48 10.26 -12.89 -4.81
N VAL A 49 10.31 -11.66 -5.31
CA VAL A 49 11.44 -11.16 -6.09
C VAL A 49 12.03 -9.89 -5.47
N HIS A 50 13.31 -9.66 -5.74
CA HIS A 50 13.97 -8.39 -5.51
C HIS A 50 13.75 -7.47 -6.71
N VAL A 51 13.42 -6.20 -6.43
CA VAL A 51 13.22 -5.18 -7.46
C VAL A 51 14.27 -4.09 -7.29
N GLU A 52 15.11 -3.89 -8.30
CA GLU A 52 16.07 -2.79 -8.38
C GLU A 52 15.62 -1.80 -9.45
N VAL A 53 15.75 -0.52 -9.16
CA VAL A 53 15.42 0.54 -10.10
C VAL A 53 16.56 1.53 -10.23
N ALA A 54 16.76 2.04 -11.46
CA ALA A 54 17.58 3.21 -11.70
C ALA A 54 16.67 4.39 -12.07
N GLN A 55 16.83 5.49 -11.33
CA GLN A 55 16.11 6.74 -11.57
C GLN A 55 17.03 7.76 -12.24
N ALA A 56 16.45 8.83 -12.82
CA ALA A 56 17.23 9.94 -13.37
C ALA A 56 18.14 10.53 -12.30
N SER A 57 19.39 10.85 -12.67
CA SER A 57 20.29 11.65 -11.83
C SER A 57 19.65 13.01 -11.53
N GLN A 58 19.70 13.44 -10.27
CA GLN A 58 19.41 14.85 -9.98
C GLN A 58 20.45 15.75 -10.62
N ALA A 59 20.02 16.96 -11.01
CA ALA A 59 20.91 17.95 -11.62
C ALA A 59 22.18 18.14 -10.75
N GLY A 60 23.34 17.76 -11.31
CA GLY A 60 24.65 17.87 -10.64
C GLY A 60 25.27 16.54 -10.16
N SER A 61 24.58 15.39 -10.27
CA SER A 61 25.15 14.07 -9.96
C SER A 61 25.35 13.26 -11.24
N ALA A 62 26.55 12.68 -11.40
CA ALA A 62 26.89 11.82 -12.54
C ALA A 62 26.31 10.38 -12.41
N GLU A 63 25.94 9.97 -11.20
CA GLU A 63 25.44 8.61 -10.94
C GLU A 63 23.90 8.57 -10.85
N PRO A 64 23.26 7.56 -11.49
CA PRO A 64 21.83 7.36 -11.34
C PRO A 64 21.49 6.97 -9.88
N ARG A 65 20.43 7.54 -9.37
CA ARG A 65 19.92 7.14 -8.04
C ARG A 65 19.33 5.72 -8.14
N ARG A 66 19.80 4.82 -7.29
CA ARG A 66 19.28 3.45 -7.21
C ARG A 66 18.26 3.35 -6.08
N GLY A 67 17.15 2.68 -6.37
CA GLY A 67 16.14 2.28 -5.39
C GLY A 67 16.02 0.76 -5.38
N THR A 68 15.62 0.21 -4.25
CA THR A 68 15.39 -1.23 -4.10
C THR A 68 14.12 -1.49 -3.32
N GLY A 69 13.48 -2.62 -3.63
CA GLY A 69 12.30 -3.12 -2.92
C GLY A 69 12.08 -4.60 -3.23
N SER A 70 10.94 -5.09 -2.84
CA SER A 70 10.46 -6.42 -3.16
C SER A 70 9.27 -6.35 -4.10
N GLY A 71 8.95 -7.48 -4.69
CA GLY A 71 7.72 -7.72 -5.42
C GLY A 71 7.35 -9.19 -5.34
N PHE A 72 6.22 -9.57 -5.92
CA PHE A 72 5.86 -10.97 -6.05
C PHE A 72 5.12 -11.23 -7.36
N VAL A 73 5.47 -12.34 -7.99
CA VAL A 73 4.82 -12.81 -9.21
C VAL A 73 3.42 -13.30 -8.86
N PHE A 74 2.39 -12.79 -9.54
CA PHE A 74 1.01 -13.23 -9.32
C PHE A 74 0.38 -13.92 -10.52
N THR A 75 1.06 -13.90 -11.68
CA THR A 75 0.65 -14.66 -12.86
C THR A 75 1.83 -15.42 -13.48
N PRO A 76 1.63 -16.63 -14.03
CA PRO A 76 2.72 -17.45 -14.54
C PRO A 76 3.41 -16.90 -15.80
N ASP A 77 2.84 -15.88 -16.44
CA ASP A 77 3.38 -15.17 -17.61
C ASP A 77 4.16 -13.90 -17.24
N GLY A 78 4.43 -13.67 -15.94
CA GLY A 78 5.42 -12.72 -15.46
C GLY A 78 4.89 -11.37 -14.97
N PHE A 79 3.61 -11.23 -14.65
CA PHE A 79 3.14 -10.03 -13.95
C PHE A 79 3.52 -10.09 -12.47
N ILE A 80 4.06 -8.98 -11.98
CA ILE A 80 4.59 -8.81 -10.63
C ILE A 80 3.90 -7.62 -9.98
N LEU A 81 3.41 -7.81 -8.75
CA LEU A 81 2.94 -6.75 -7.87
C LEU A 81 4.10 -6.21 -7.04
N THR A 82 4.14 -4.88 -6.90
CA THR A 82 5.07 -4.16 -6.02
C THR A 82 4.44 -2.84 -5.59
N ASN A 83 5.17 -2.00 -4.86
CA ASN A 83 4.70 -0.64 -4.54
C ASN A 83 5.04 0.38 -5.64
N SER A 84 4.19 1.40 -5.76
CA SER A 84 4.45 2.54 -6.65
C SER A 84 5.75 3.25 -6.27
N HIS A 85 5.96 3.55 -4.98
CA HIS A 85 7.17 4.26 -4.54
C HIS A 85 8.49 3.52 -4.85
N VAL A 86 8.44 2.20 -5.11
CA VAL A 86 9.62 1.42 -5.54
C VAL A 86 9.95 1.71 -7.00
N VAL A 87 8.95 1.81 -7.89
CA VAL A 87 9.14 1.85 -9.35
C VAL A 87 8.81 3.19 -10.00
N HIS A 88 8.17 4.10 -9.27
CA HIS A 88 7.73 5.40 -9.79
C HIS A 88 8.89 6.22 -10.33
N GLY A 89 8.78 6.69 -11.59
CA GLY A 89 9.81 7.46 -12.27
C GLY A 89 11.09 6.67 -12.60
N ALA A 90 11.06 5.33 -12.51
CA ALA A 90 12.19 4.49 -12.88
C ALA A 90 12.46 4.56 -14.38
N ARG A 91 13.76 4.69 -14.77
CA ARG A 91 14.22 4.57 -16.15
C ARG A 91 14.46 3.13 -16.58
N SER A 92 14.86 2.31 -15.63
CA SER A 92 15.02 0.86 -15.83
C SER A 92 14.65 0.14 -14.54
N ILE A 93 14.05 -1.03 -14.71
CA ILE A 93 13.64 -1.92 -13.62
C ILE A 93 14.29 -3.26 -13.87
N ARG A 94 14.94 -3.81 -12.85
CA ARG A 94 15.53 -5.15 -12.87
C ARG A 94 14.94 -5.97 -11.75
N VAL A 95 14.58 -7.19 -12.07
CA VAL A 95 13.98 -8.15 -11.14
C VAL A 95 14.92 -9.32 -10.95
N SER A 96 15.27 -9.66 -9.72
CA SER A 96 16.08 -10.83 -9.38
C SER A 96 15.24 -11.84 -8.61
N PHE A 97 15.27 -13.08 -9.08
CA PHE A 97 14.57 -14.22 -8.49
C PHE A 97 15.44 -14.91 -7.44
N ALA A 98 14.82 -15.67 -6.53
CA ALA A 98 15.51 -16.38 -5.46
C ALA A 98 16.58 -17.38 -5.94
N GLU A 99 16.40 -17.93 -7.13
CA GLU A 99 17.35 -18.84 -7.80
C GLU A 99 18.58 -18.12 -8.38
N GLY A 100 18.69 -16.79 -8.23
CA GLY A 100 19.81 -15.97 -8.71
C GLY A 100 19.67 -15.49 -10.14
N THR A 101 18.61 -15.82 -10.87
CA THR A 101 18.37 -15.27 -12.21
C THR A 101 17.84 -13.84 -12.11
N SER A 102 18.31 -12.96 -13.02
CA SER A 102 17.83 -11.58 -13.10
C SER A 102 17.26 -11.30 -14.49
N ARG A 103 16.20 -10.49 -14.54
CA ARG A 103 15.54 -10.09 -15.79
C ARG A 103 15.20 -8.61 -15.74
N ASP A 104 15.26 -7.95 -16.90
CA ASP A 104 14.72 -6.60 -17.03
C ASP A 104 13.18 -6.67 -17.05
N ALA A 105 12.54 -5.67 -16.47
CA ALA A 105 11.10 -5.60 -16.37
C ALA A 105 10.57 -4.30 -16.98
N ASP A 106 9.39 -4.39 -17.56
CA ASP A 106 8.64 -3.26 -18.07
C ASP A 106 7.60 -2.78 -17.02
N LEU A 107 7.45 -1.48 -16.87
CA LEU A 107 6.38 -0.91 -16.07
C LEU A 107 5.06 -1.02 -16.84
N VAL A 108 4.11 -1.78 -16.33
CA VAL A 108 2.74 -1.87 -16.87
C VAL A 108 1.92 -0.65 -16.45
N GLY A 109 2.10 -0.23 -15.21
CA GLY A 109 1.51 0.98 -14.65
C GLY A 109 1.71 1.04 -13.15
N ASP A 110 1.55 2.24 -12.59
CA ASP A 110 1.60 2.45 -11.15
C ASP A 110 0.55 3.47 -10.69
N ASP A 111 0.21 3.39 -9.44
CA ASP A 111 -0.73 4.27 -8.78
C ASP A 111 -0.16 4.81 -7.47
N PRO A 112 0.44 6.02 -7.50
CA PRO A 112 0.99 6.65 -6.31
C PRO A 112 -0.04 6.96 -5.22
N ASP A 113 -1.33 7.04 -5.58
CA ASP A 113 -2.41 7.32 -4.63
C ASP A 113 -2.74 6.12 -3.72
N THR A 114 -2.53 4.88 -4.18
CA THR A 114 -2.70 3.64 -3.40
C THR A 114 -1.39 2.94 -3.10
N ASP A 115 -0.29 3.48 -3.62
CA ASP A 115 1.06 2.91 -3.53
C ASP A 115 1.15 1.47 -4.06
N VAL A 116 0.49 1.20 -5.18
CA VAL A 116 0.51 -0.10 -5.87
C VAL A 116 1.03 0.07 -7.29
N ALA A 117 1.84 -0.87 -7.74
CA ALA A 117 2.35 -0.93 -9.10
C ALA A 117 2.35 -2.34 -9.66
N VAL A 118 2.25 -2.45 -10.97
CA VAL A 118 2.42 -3.68 -11.74
C VAL A 118 3.58 -3.51 -12.70
N ILE A 119 4.52 -4.45 -12.62
CA ILE A 119 5.62 -4.59 -13.58
C ILE A 119 5.52 -5.95 -14.25
N ARG A 120 6.20 -6.13 -15.38
CA ARG A 120 6.19 -7.40 -16.12
C ARG A 120 7.59 -7.80 -16.55
N VAL A 121 7.93 -9.06 -16.33
CA VAL A 121 9.13 -9.71 -16.88
C VAL A 121 8.73 -10.69 -17.98
N ALA A 122 9.60 -10.91 -18.96
CA ALA A 122 9.42 -12.01 -19.91
C ALA A 122 9.63 -13.35 -19.20
N GLY A 123 8.66 -14.25 -19.29
CA GLY A 123 8.75 -15.57 -18.66
C GLY A 123 7.51 -16.43 -18.91
N HIS A 124 7.66 -17.73 -18.68
CA HIS A 124 6.59 -18.71 -18.74
C HIS A 124 6.71 -19.65 -17.55
N GLN A 125 5.58 -20.06 -16.98
CA GLN A 125 5.53 -20.99 -15.85
C GLN A 125 6.34 -20.53 -14.63
N LEU A 126 6.36 -19.21 -14.38
CA LEU A 126 6.98 -18.66 -13.19
C LEU A 126 6.20 -19.08 -11.93
N PRO A 127 6.89 -19.32 -10.79
CA PRO A 127 6.23 -19.50 -9.51
C PRO A 127 5.33 -18.30 -9.18
N THR A 128 4.13 -18.55 -8.67
CA THR A 128 3.15 -17.50 -8.38
C THR A 128 2.69 -17.53 -6.94
N ALA A 129 2.45 -16.36 -6.36
CA ALA A 129 1.74 -16.21 -5.10
C ALA A 129 0.23 -16.10 -5.34
N GLY A 130 -0.54 -16.93 -4.66
CA GLY A 130 -2.01 -16.90 -4.74
C GLY A 130 -2.57 -15.65 -4.07
N LEU A 131 -3.40 -14.89 -4.78
CA LEU A 131 -4.07 -13.72 -4.24
C LEU A 131 -5.31 -14.12 -3.43
N GLY A 132 -5.23 -14.01 -2.11
CA GLY A 132 -6.33 -14.27 -1.17
C GLY A 132 -7.39 -13.16 -1.16
N GLY A 133 -7.95 -12.86 0.00
CA GLY A 133 -8.93 -11.79 0.23
C GLY A 133 -8.68 -11.09 1.55
N SER A 134 -9.01 -9.80 1.62
CA SER A 134 -8.82 -8.99 2.83
C SER A 134 -10.11 -8.70 3.60
N ARG A 135 -11.30 -8.83 3.00
CA ARG A 135 -12.59 -8.53 3.65
C ARG A 135 -12.94 -9.44 4.83
N GLY A 136 -12.44 -10.67 4.84
CA GLY A 136 -12.70 -11.65 5.89
C GLY A 136 -11.66 -11.70 7.00
N LEU A 137 -10.67 -10.81 7.00
CA LEU A 137 -9.61 -10.78 8.00
C LEU A 137 -10.14 -10.44 9.39
N ARG A 138 -9.46 -10.96 10.40
CA ARG A 138 -9.77 -10.69 11.82
C ARG A 138 -8.51 -10.27 12.56
N VAL A 139 -8.66 -9.32 13.46
CA VAL A 139 -7.58 -8.93 14.39
C VAL A 139 -7.14 -10.16 15.20
N GLY A 140 -5.83 -10.34 15.35
CA GLY A 140 -5.22 -11.51 15.98
C GLY A 140 -4.92 -12.66 15.01
N GLN A 141 -5.36 -12.60 13.75
CA GLN A 141 -5.01 -13.60 12.73
C GLN A 141 -3.53 -13.49 12.37
N LEU A 142 -2.87 -14.65 12.16
CA LEU A 142 -1.47 -14.70 11.73
C LEU A 142 -1.26 -13.92 10.44
N ALA A 143 -0.23 -13.09 10.41
CA ALA A 143 0.22 -12.31 9.27
C ALA A 143 1.73 -12.53 9.09
N ILE A 144 2.14 -12.96 7.91
CA ILE A 144 3.53 -13.29 7.58
C ILE A 144 3.97 -12.38 6.45
N ALA A 145 4.95 -11.52 6.71
CA ALA A 145 5.54 -10.66 5.71
C ALA A 145 6.76 -11.32 5.10
N ILE A 146 6.82 -11.38 3.77
CA ILE A 146 7.92 -11.96 3.02
C ILE A 146 8.50 -10.89 2.11
N GLY A 147 9.83 -10.76 2.09
CA GLY A 147 10.55 -9.85 1.22
C GLY A 147 11.83 -10.46 0.70
N ASN A 148 12.43 -9.82 -0.29
CA ASN A 148 13.76 -10.19 -0.82
C ASN A 148 14.63 -8.92 -0.94
N PRO A 149 15.08 -8.35 0.19
CA PRO A 149 15.75 -7.05 0.20
C PRO A 149 17.10 -7.01 -0.53
N TYR A 150 17.76 -8.15 -0.67
CA TYR A 150 19.13 -8.25 -1.22
C TYR A 150 19.26 -9.15 -2.45
N GLY A 151 18.18 -9.76 -2.93
CA GLY A 151 18.20 -10.60 -4.12
C GLY A 151 18.73 -12.03 -3.93
N PHE A 152 19.16 -12.41 -2.74
CA PHE A 152 19.79 -13.72 -2.49
C PHE A 152 18.94 -14.68 -1.66
N GLN A 153 18.24 -14.16 -0.64
CA GLN A 153 17.42 -14.97 0.27
C GLN A 153 16.19 -14.18 0.71
N HIS A 154 15.10 -14.90 0.93
CA HIS A 154 13.89 -14.30 1.47
C HIS A 154 14.09 -13.94 2.93
N THR A 155 13.58 -12.78 3.32
CA THR A 155 13.40 -12.41 4.71
C THR A 155 11.94 -12.64 5.07
N VAL A 156 11.73 -13.44 6.11
CA VAL A 156 10.40 -13.78 6.62
C VAL A 156 10.26 -13.21 8.02
N THR A 157 9.18 -12.46 8.24
CA THR A 157 8.80 -11.99 9.57
C THR A 157 7.33 -12.33 9.81
N ALA A 158 7.00 -12.76 11.02
CA ALA A 158 5.65 -13.14 11.36
C ALA A 158 5.16 -12.34 12.57
N GLY A 159 3.88 -12.06 12.56
CA GLY A 159 3.13 -11.33 13.57
C GLY A 159 1.65 -11.60 13.41
N VAL A 160 0.83 -10.66 13.81
CA VAL A 160 -0.63 -10.75 13.67
C VAL A 160 -1.20 -9.53 12.93
N VAL A 161 -2.40 -9.67 12.42
CA VAL A 161 -3.23 -8.53 12.04
C VAL A 161 -3.56 -7.77 13.31
N SER A 162 -2.93 -6.60 13.52
CA SER A 162 -3.08 -5.79 14.73
C SER A 162 -4.32 -4.91 14.69
N ALA A 163 -4.67 -4.39 13.50
CA ALA A 163 -5.88 -3.61 13.27
C ALA A 163 -6.30 -3.65 11.80
N LEU A 164 -7.57 -3.36 11.54
CA LEU A 164 -8.19 -3.26 10.22
C LEU A 164 -8.94 -1.93 10.09
N GLY A 165 -9.30 -1.55 8.85
CA GLY A 165 -10.04 -0.31 8.58
C GLY A 165 -9.25 0.95 8.95
N ARG A 166 -7.94 0.90 8.92
CA ARG A 166 -7.07 2.07 9.06
C ARG A 166 -6.88 2.75 7.72
N SER A 167 -6.50 4.01 7.76
CA SER A 167 -6.09 4.77 6.56
C SER A 167 -4.67 5.26 6.72
N LEU A 168 -3.92 5.23 5.63
CA LEU A 168 -2.53 5.71 5.55
C LEU A 168 -2.46 6.82 4.50
N ARG A 169 -1.70 7.88 4.78
CA ARG A 169 -1.50 8.94 3.79
C ARG A 169 -0.41 8.54 2.80
N SER A 170 -0.76 8.50 1.52
CA SER A 170 0.17 8.25 0.43
C SER A 170 1.15 9.41 0.24
N VAL A 171 2.17 9.21 -0.59
CA VAL A 171 3.13 10.27 -0.97
C VAL A 171 2.46 11.45 -1.69
N THR A 172 1.30 11.25 -2.29
CA THR A 172 0.51 12.28 -2.96
C THR A 172 -0.37 13.07 -2.01
N GLY A 173 -0.42 12.66 -0.73
CA GLY A 173 -1.31 13.23 0.28
C GLY A 173 -2.73 12.65 0.30
N ARG A 174 -3.07 11.74 -0.63
CA ARG A 174 -4.35 11.03 -0.66
C ARG A 174 -4.38 9.92 0.40
N LEU A 175 -5.55 9.61 0.95
CA LEU A 175 -5.69 8.48 1.86
C LEU A 175 -5.77 7.16 1.08
N ILE A 176 -4.99 6.19 1.54
CA ILE A 176 -5.12 4.79 1.21
C ILE A 176 -6.02 4.21 2.28
N ASP A 177 -7.26 3.86 1.92
CA ASP A 177 -8.21 3.27 2.86
C ASP A 177 -7.99 1.75 3.00
N ASP A 178 -8.57 1.18 4.06
CA ASP A 178 -8.56 -0.27 4.34
C ASP A 178 -7.16 -0.88 4.44
N VAL A 179 -6.16 -0.13 4.93
CA VAL A 179 -4.85 -0.71 5.19
C VAL A 179 -4.88 -1.69 6.35
N ILE A 180 -4.11 -2.75 6.22
CA ILE A 180 -3.89 -3.75 7.27
C ILE A 180 -2.75 -3.26 8.14
N GLN A 181 -2.98 -3.11 9.45
CA GLN A 181 -1.92 -2.89 10.42
C GLN A 181 -1.45 -4.24 10.96
N THR A 182 -0.13 -4.44 11.04
CA THR A 182 0.50 -5.66 11.56
C THR A 182 1.72 -5.30 12.41
N ASP A 183 2.08 -6.17 13.34
CA ASP A 183 3.34 -6.14 14.09
C ASP A 183 4.42 -7.05 13.48
N ALA A 184 4.10 -7.78 12.39
CA ALA A 184 5.13 -8.41 11.57
C ALA A 184 6.16 -7.36 11.12
N ALA A 185 7.42 -7.54 11.51
CA ALA A 185 8.45 -6.52 11.32
C ALA A 185 8.71 -6.28 9.83
N LEU A 186 8.47 -5.06 9.36
CA LEU A 186 8.86 -4.62 8.03
C LEU A 186 10.19 -3.87 8.11
N ASN A 187 11.16 -4.31 7.33
CA ASN A 187 12.46 -3.67 7.20
C ASN A 187 12.60 -3.05 5.80
N PRO A 188 13.51 -2.08 5.61
CA PRO A 188 13.83 -1.58 4.28
C PRO A 188 14.14 -2.73 3.31
N GLY A 189 13.45 -2.73 2.16
CA GLY A 189 13.53 -3.81 1.17
C GLY A 189 12.38 -4.82 1.21
N ASN A 190 11.57 -4.89 2.27
CA ASN A 190 10.35 -5.70 2.29
C ASN A 190 9.15 -5.00 1.61
N SER A 191 9.23 -3.67 1.39
CA SER A 191 8.19 -2.91 0.68
C SER A 191 7.94 -3.49 -0.72
N GLY A 192 6.69 -3.68 -1.08
CA GLY A 192 6.24 -4.32 -2.31
C GLY A 192 6.14 -5.85 -2.22
N GLY A 193 6.74 -6.48 -1.22
CA GLY A 193 6.57 -7.90 -0.95
C GLY A 193 5.18 -8.26 -0.41
N PRO A 194 4.78 -9.55 -0.43
CA PRO A 194 3.48 -9.97 0.04
C PRO A 194 3.40 -10.02 1.58
N LEU A 195 2.23 -9.65 2.11
CA LEU A 195 1.76 -10.06 3.43
C LEU A 195 0.80 -11.23 3.21
N VAL A 196 1.07 -12.38 3.85
CA VAL A 196 0.29 -13.60 3.64
C VAL A 196 -0.33 -14.11 4.94
N ASP A 197 -1.40 -14.90 4.81
CA ASP A 197 -2.00 -15.62 5.93
C ASP A 197 -1.30 -16.98 6.18
N SER A 198 -1.77 -17.73 7.17
CA SER A 198 -1.24 -19.04 7.54
C SER A 198 -1.36 -20.12 6.43
N ARG A 199 -2.15 -19.86 5.37
CA ARG A 199 -2.30 -20.75 4.23
C ARG A 199 -1.39 -20.35 3.07
N GLY A 200 -0.60 -19.27 3.22
CA GLY A 200 0.20 -18.71 2.15
C GLY A 200 -0.62 -17.95 1.08
N GLU A 201 -1.83 -17.52 1.42
CA GLU A 201 -2.62 -16.66 0.55
C GLU A 201 -2.26 -15.19 0.81
N VAL A 202 -2.01 -14.41 -0.24
CA VAL A 202 -1.68 -12.98 -0.10
C VAL A 202 -2.90 -12.22 0.38
N ILE A 203 -2.77 -11.54 1.53
CA ILE A 203 -3.81 -10.71 2.15
C ILE A 203 -3.51 -9.22 2.00
N GLY A 204 -2.26 -8.84 1.67
CA GLY A 204 -1.86 -7.45 1.45
C GLY A 204 -0.51 -7.33 0.78
N VAL A 205 -0.15 -6.09 0.42
CA VAL A 205 1.16 -5.69 -0.11
C VAL A 205 1.86 -4.84 0.94
N ASN A 206 3.02 -5.29 1.42
CA ASN A 206 3.81 -4.56 2.43
C ASN A 206 4.19 -3.18 1.91
N THR A 207 3.84 -2.12 2.64
CA THR A 207 3.95 -0.75 2.11
C THR A 207 4.84 0.14 2.96
N ALA A 208 4.53 0.30 4.24
CA ALA A 208 5.17 1.32 5.05
C ALA A 208 5.34 0.92 6.52
N ILE A 209 6.32 1.55 7.14
CA ILE A 209 6.49 1.60 8.57
C ILE A 209 6.31 3.04 9.05
N ILE A 210 5.79 3.23 10.26
CA ILE A 210 5.87 4.54 10.90
C ILE A 210 7.26 4.68 11.52
N PRO A 211 8.09 5.64 11.07
CA PRO A 211 9.38 5.88 11.68
C PRO A 211 9.24 6.10 13.20
N PHE A 212 10.09 5.46 13.99
CA PHE A 212 10.12 5.53 15.47
C PHE A 212 8.94 4.85 16.20
N ALA A 213 8.01 4.20 15.51
CA ALA A 213 6.94 3.39 16.12
C ALA A 213 7.23 1.90 15.88
N GLN A 214 7.87 1.25 16.85
CA GLN A 214 8.16 -0.19 16.77
C GLN A 214 6.86 -1.00 16.79
N GLY A 215 6.77 -2.03 15.94
CA GLY A 215 5.61 -2.92 15.88
C GLY A 215 4.37 -2.31 15.21
N ILE A 216 4.52 -1.18 14.49
CA ILE A 216 3.44 -0.60 13.69
C ILE A 216 3.86 -0.57 12.23
N CYS A 217 3.43 -1.58 11.51
CA CYS A 217 3.66 -1.76 10.09
C CYS A 217 2.32 -1.78 9.34
N PHE A 218 2.34 -1.40 8.06
CA PHE A 218 1.14 -1.33 7.24
C PHE A 218 1.33 -2.07 5.92
N ALA A 219 0.24 -2.67 5.46
CA ALA A 219 0.14 -3.26 4.13
C ALA A 219 -1.14 -2.76 3.44
N THR A 220 -1.05 -2.44 2.16
CA THR A 220 -2.22 -2.18 1.32
C THR A 220 -3.02 -3.47 1.20
N ALA A 221 -4.32 -3.43 1.53
CA ALA A 221 -5.18 -4.61 1.50
C ALA A 221 -5.23 -5.22 0.09
N ILE A 222 -5.23 -6.56 0.00
CA ILE A 222 -5.16 -7.24 -1.30
C ILE A 222 -6.39 -6.98 -2.18
N ASP A 223 -7.57 -6.76 -1.61
CA ASP A 223 -8.76 -6.45 -2.41
C ASP A 223 -8.64 -5.05 -3.06
N THR A 224 -8.02 -4.08 -2.37
CA THR A 224 -7.64 -2.78 -2.97
C THR A 224 -6.60 -2.97 -4.07
N ALA A 225 -5.56 -3.76 -3.82
CA ALA A 225 -4.52 -4.03 -4.83
C ALA A 225 -5.10 -4.72 -6.07
N LYS A 226 -6.00 -5.69 -5.92
CA LYS A 226 -6.69 -6.36 -7.06
C LYS A 226 -7.47 -5.37 -7.92
N TRP A 227 -8.21 -4.45 -7.29
CA TRP A 227 -8.93 -3.41 -8.03
C TRP A 227 -7.97 -2.50 -8.80
N VAL A 228 -6.87 -2.08 -8.17
CA VAL A 228 -5.83 -1.28 -8.84
C VAL A 228 -5.21 -2.04 -10.01
N VAL A 229 -4.83 -3.32 -9.81
CA VAL A 229 -4.27 -4.19 -10.85
C VAL A 229 -5.19 -4.26 -12.06
N GLU A 230 -6.50 -4.45 -11.85
CA GLU A 230 -7.48 -4.46 -12.96
C GLU A 230 -7.43 -3.15 -13.75
N GLN A 231 -7.39 -2.00 -13.08
CA GLN A 231 -7.30 -0.70 -13.75
C GLN A 231 -5.97 -0.55 -14.51
N LEU A 232 -4.84 -0.92 -13.88
CA LEU A 232 -3.51 -0.82 -14.50
C LEU A 232 -3.39 -1.72 -15.74
N LEU A 233 -3.88 -2.96 -15.68
CA LEU A 233 -3.86 -3.88 -16.82
C LEU A 233 -4.75 -3.41 -17.98
N ARG A 234 -5.89 -2.77 -17.70
CA ARG A 234 -6.84 -2.31 -18.73
C ARG A 234 -6.47 -0.97 -19.34
N PHE A 235 -5.95 -0.05 -18.53
CA PHE A 235 -5.79 1.36 -18.92
C PHE A 235 -4.37 1.89 -18.74
N GLY A 236 -3.44 1.11 -18.19
CA GLY A 236 -2.10 1.54 -17.82
C GLY A 236 -2.07 2.51 -16.62
N ARG A 237 -3.23 2.87 -16.06
CA ARG A 237 -3.38 3.80 -14.95
C ARG A 237 -4.69 3.59 -14.22
N VAL A 238 -4.78 4.07 -12.99
CA VAL A 238 -6.05 4.13 -12.26
C VAL A 238 -6.80 5.39 -12.69
N ARG A 239 -8.01 5.19 -13.22
CA ARG A 239 -8.87 6.30 -13.64
C ARG A 239 -9.64 6.86 -12.46
N ARG A 240 -9.60 8.18 -12.30
CA ARG A 240 -10.32 8.92 -11.25
C ARG A 240 -11.01 10.13 -11.82
N ALA A 241 -12.17 10.46 -11.25
CA ALA A 241 -12.86 11.69 -11.56
C ALA A 241 -12.12 12.89 -10.91
N TYR A 242 -12.24 14.02 -11.54
CA TYR A 242 -11.59 15.27 -11.15
C TYR A 242 -12.49 16.47 -11.39
N ILE A 243 -12.57 17.39 -10.43
CA ILE A 243 -13.41 18.59 -10.54
C ILE A 243 -12.62 19.90 -10.63
N GLY A 244 -11.29 19.86 -10.51
CA GLY A 244 -10.44 21.04 -10.64
C GLY A 244 -10.50 21.98 -9.43
N VAL A 245 -10.53 21.41 -8.21
CA VAL A 245 -10.54 22.16 -6.95
C VAL A 245 -9.27 21.88 -6.17
N ALA A 246 -8.55 22.90 -5.74
CA ALA A 246 -7.63 22.83 -4.63
C ALA A 246 -8.34 23.39 -3.38
N GLY A 247 -8.28 22.65 -2.28
CA GLY A 247 -8.98 23.03 -1.06
C GLY A 247 -8.50 22.30 0.17
N ALA A 248 -8.99 22.72 1.32
CA ALA A 248 -8.62 22.16 2.61
C ALA A 248 -9.88 21.83 3.43
N THR A 249 -9.79 20.77 4.22
CA THR A 249 -10.82 20.44 5.21
C THR A 249 -10.87 21.51 6.29
N ILE A 250 -12.03 22.08 6.51
CA ILE A 250 -12.28 23.05 7.59
C ILE A 250 -13.46 22.65 8.45
N PRO A 251 -13.43 22.93 9.77
CA PRO A 251 -14.59 22.75 10.63
C PRO A 251 -15.68 23.76 10.31
N LEU A 252 -16.93 23.35 10.36
CA LEU A 252 -18.11 24.21 10.23
C LEU A 252 -18.55 24.72 11.60
N SER A 253 -19.06 25.95 11.64
CA SER A 253 -19.64 26.46 12.87
C SER A 253 -20.89 25.66 13.26
N ARG A 254 -21.11 25.41 14.54
CA ARG A 254 -22.33 24.74 15.06
C ARG A 254 -23.63 25.42 14.61
N ARG A 255 -23.58 26.73 14.39
CA ARG A 255 -24.71 27.50 13.86
C ARG A 255 -24.99 27.13 12.40
N ALA A 256 -23.97 27.04 11.55
CA ALA A 256 -24.12 26.64 10.15
C ALA A 256 -24.64 25.20 10.03
N VAL A 257 -24.07 24.26 10.80
CA VAL A 257 -24.50 22.86 10.83
C VAL A 257 -25.99 22.75 11.17
N ARG A 258 -26.44 23.41 12.24
CA ARG A 258 -27.85 23.39 12.65
C ARG A 258 -28.77 24.10 11.65
N PHE A 259 -28.36 25.26 11.15
CA PHE A 259 -29.18 26.06 10.23
C PHE A 259 -29.42 25.32 8.88
N HIS A 260 -28.44 24.62 8.38
CA HIS A 260 -28.53 23.89 7.10
C HIS A 260 -28.88 22.40 7.25
N GLY A 261 -29.08 21.91 8.49
CA GLY A 261 -29.43 20.52 8.78
C GLY A 261 -28.36 19.52 8.33
N LEU A 262 -27.06 19.87 8.53
CA LEU A 262 -25.95 19.04 8.09
C LEU A 262 -25.65 17.94 9.12
N GLY A 263 -25.35 16.72 8.65
CA GLY A 263 -24.88 15.62 9.47
C GLY A 263 -23.38 15.75 9.79
N ALA A 264 -22.61 16.32 8.87
CA ALA A 264 -21.17 16.52 9.01
C ALA A 264 -20.85 17.87 9.69
N GLY A 265 -19.83 17.86 10.56
CA GLY A 265 -19.32 19.05 11.24
C GLY A 265 -18.19 19.78 10.53
N ALA A 266 -17.85 19.39 9.29
CA ALA A 266 -16.76 19.94 8.50
C ALA A 266 -17.12 19.91 7.01
N GLY A 267 -16.26 20.51 6.15
CA GLY A 267 -16.41 20.52 4.71
C GLY A 267 -15.10 20.95 4.04
N VAL A 268 -15.08 21.00 2.71
CA VAL A 268 -13.90 21.39 1.92
C VAL A 268 -14.01 22.85 1.50
N ARG A 269 -13.18 23.71 2.07
CA ARG A 269 -13.06 25.10 1.60
C ARG A 269 -12.27 25.14 0.31
N VAL A 270 -12.87 25.69 -0.72
CA VAL A 270 -12.21 25.94 -2.02
C VAL A 270 -11.19 27.05 -1.85
N GLU A 271 -9.93 26.79 -2.11
CA GLU A 271 -8.84 27.76 -2.07
C GLU A 271 -8.54 28.33 -3.46
N SER A 272 -8.50 27.46 -4.47
CA SER A 272 -8.34 27.83 -5.86
C SER A 272 -9.04 26.84 -6.79
N LEU A 273 -9.27 27.28 -8.02
CA LEU A 273 -9.87 26.48 -9.09
C LEU A 273 -8.91 26.38 -10.26
N GLU A 274 -8.96 25.26 -10.94
CA GLU A 274 -8.29 25.09 -12.22
C GLU A 274 -9.07 25.85 -13.29
N ALA A 275 -8.35 26.68 -14.07
CA ALA A 275 -8.94 27.44 -15.16
C ALA A 275 -9.56 26.50 -16.22
N GLY A 276 -10.84 26.72 -16.56
CA GLY A 276 -11.61 25.83 -17.41
C GLY A 276 -11.95 24.47 -16.77
N GLY A 277 -11.69 24.28 -15.48
CA GLY A 277 -12.03 23.07 -14.74
C GLY A 277 -13.53 22.85 -14.58
N ALA A 278 -13.94 21.64 -14.19
CA ALA A 278 -15.35 21.27 -14.02
C ALA A 278 -16.06 22.14 -12.96
N ALA A 279 -15.38 22.42 -11.84
CA ALA A 279 -15.92 23.23 -10.76
C ALA A 279 -16.09 24.71 -11.18
N GLU A 280 -15.11 25.27 -11.91
CA GLU A 280 -15.22 26.65 -12.42
C GLU A 280 -16.40 26.78 -13.40
N ARG A 281 -16.53 25.86 -14.36
CA ARG A 281 -17.68 25.82 -15.29
C ARG A 281 -19.02 25.66 -14.59
N ALA A 282 -19.05 24.93 -13.47
CA ALA A 282 -20.25 24.79 -12.64
C ALA A 282 -20.60 26.03 -11.82
N GLY A 283 -19.72 27.04 -11.79
CA GLY A 283 -19.93 28.26 -11.04
C GLY A 283 -19.52 28.17 -9.56
N VAL A 284 -18.64 27.24 -9.21
CA VAL A 284 -17.95 27.22 -7.90
C VAL A 284 -16.98 28.40 -7.84
N GLU A 285 -16.81 29.00 -6.68
CA GLU A 285 -15.95 30.17 -6.44
C GLU A 285 -14.95 29.88 -5.32
N PRO A 286 -13.74 30.48 -5.35
CA PRO A 286 -12.87 30.47 -4.19
C PRO A 286 -13.57 31.02 -2.95
N GLY A 287 -13.41 30.34 -1.80
CA GLY A 287 -14.11 30.65 -0.57
C GLY A 287 -15.42 29.88 -0.34
N ASP A 288 -15.96 29.20 -1.36
CA ASP A 288 -17.06 28.25 -1.18
C ASP A 288 -16.61 27.10 -0.26
N ILE A 289 -17.58 26.48 0.44
CA ILE A 289 -17.32 25.29 1.25
C ILE A 289 -18.15 24.15 0.68
N ILE A 290 -17.52 23.18 0.05
CA ILE A 290 -18.17 21.99 -0.46
C ILE A 290 -18.53 21.10 0.74
N ILE A 291 -19.82 20.73 0.81
CA ILE A 291 -20.41 19.94 1.90
C ILE A 291 -21.12 18.67 1.38
N GLY A 292 -21.18 18.48 0.05
CA GLY A 292 -21.78 17.31 -0.54
C GLY A 292 -21.40 17.16 -2.02
N TYR A 293 -21.41 15.94 -2.50
CA TYR A 293 -21.17 15.58 -3.89
C TYR A 293 -22.03 14.35 -4.23
N ASP A 294 -22.73 14.39 -5.37
CA ASP A 294 -23.59 13.29 -5.87
C ASP A 294 -24.68 12.85 -4.86
N GLY A 295 -25.19 13.80 -4.06
CA GLY A 295 -26.18 13.54 -3.01
C GLY A 295 -25.63 13.02 -1.69
N GLU A 296 -24.35 12.73 -1.61
CA GLU A 296 -23.67 12.29 -0.40
C GLU A 296 -23.03 13.48 0.34
N GLU A 297 -23.19 13.53 1.68
CA GLU A 297 -22.48 14.51 2.50
C GLU A 297 -20.99 14.20 2.58
N ILE A 298 -20.18 15.26 2.60
CA ILE A 298 -18.73 15.14 2.76
C ILE A 298 -18.26 15.97 3.96
N ALA A 299 -17.39 15.39 4.77
CA ALA A 299 -16.80 16.03 5.94
C ALA A 299 -15.37 16.57 5.65
N GLY A 300 -14.83 16.34 4.46
CA GLY A 300 -13.49 16.79 4.12
C GLY A 300 -12.99 16.30 2.76
N VAL A 301 -11.72 16.61 2.51
CA VAL A 301 -11.05 16.29 1.24
C VAL A 301 -11.04 14.79 0.97
N ASP A 302 -10.87 13.98 2.00
CA ASP A 302 -10.72 12.53 1.85
C ASP A 302 -12.03 11.88 1.38
N GLU A 303 -13.19 12.29 1.93
CA GLU A 303 -14.50 11.83 1.46
C GLU A 303 -14.78 12.29 0.03
N LEU A 304 -14.45 13.55 -0.30
CA LEU A 304 -14.57 14.04 -1.67
C LEU A 304 -13.71 13.21 -2.63
N HIS A 305 -12.47 12.88 -2.25
CA HIS A 305 -11.59 12.03 -3.05
C HIS A 305 -12.15 10.61 -3.24
N ARG A 306 -12.80 10.05 -2.22
CA ARG A 306 -13.42 8.72 -2.31
C ARG A 306 -14.59 8.71 -3.28
N LEU A 307 -15.38 9.78 -3.29
CA LEU A 307 -16.50 9.92 -4.22
C LEU A 307 -16.06 10.21 -5.66
N LEU A 308 -14.88 10.79 -5.87
CA LEU A 308 -14.33 11.08 -7.20
C LEU A 308 -13.61 9.85 -7.79
N ASP A 309 -14.32 8.75 -7.92
CA ASP A 309 -13.85 7.52 -8.55
C ASP A 309 -13.98 7.52 -10.08
N GLY A 310 -13.51 6.44 -10.74
CA GLY A 310 -13.56 6.31 -12.19
C GLY A 310 -14.97 6.22 -12.77
N GLU A 311 -15.95 5.77 -11.98
CA GLU A 311 -17.33 5.63 -12.43
C GLU A 311 -18.04 6.98 -12.57
N ARG A 312 -17.57 8.01 -11.89
CA ARG A 312 -18.12 9.37 -11.93
C ARG A 312 -17.56 10.24 -13.05
N ILE A 313 -16.57 9.74 -13.81
CA ILE A 313 -16.02 10.47 -14.96
C ILE A 313 -17.12 10.69 -16.00
N GLY A 314 -17.34 11.95 -16.38
CA GLY A 314 -18.31 12.35 -17.41
C GLY A 314 -19.78 12.21 -16.99
N LYS A 315 -20.09 11.74 -15.77
CA LYS A 315 -21.48 11.71 -15.28
C LYS A 315 -21.93 13.10 -14.83
N ALA A 316 -23.11 13.48 -15.24
CA ALA A 316 -23.78 14.69 -14.74
C ALA A 316 -24.27 14.43 -13.31
N THR A 317 -23.85 15.25 -12.38
CA THR A 317 -24.26 15.16 -10.97
C THR A 317 -24.35 16.56 -10.36
N ARG A 318 -24.39 16.66 -9.04
CA ARG A 318 -24.48 17.94 -8.32
C ARG A 318 -23.39 18.02 -7.25
N VAL A 319 -22.83 19.22 -7.10
CA VAL A 319 -22.01 19.58 -5.95
C VAL A 319 -22.84 20.49 -5.04
N THR A 320 -22.91 20.13 -3.77
CA THR A 320 -23.59 20.93 -2.73
C THR A 320 -22.55 21.75 -1.99
N LEU A 321 -22.76 23.05 -1.88
CA LEU A 321 -21.81 23.94 -1.23
C LEU A 321 -22.49 25.02 -0.39
N LEU A 322 -21.73 25.59 0.52
CA LEU A 322 -22.08 26.80 1.26
C LEU A 322 -21.31 27.98 0.66
N ARG A 323 -22.03 28.97 0.16
CA ARG A 323 -21.48 30.26 -0.25
C ARG A 323 -21.97 31.32 0.75
N ARG A 324 -21.10 31.78 1.63
CA ARG A 324 -21.47 32.64 2.78
C ARG A 324 -22.51 31.94 3.67
N THR A 325 -23.78 32.37 3.62
CA THR A 325 -24.88 31.80 4.41
C THR A 325 -25.89 30.99 3.56
N ARG A 326 -25.65 30.83 2.28
CA ARG A 326 -26.57 30.14 1.36
C ARG A 326 -26.05 28.73 1.03
N LYS A 327 -26.94 27.75 1.10
CA LYS A 327 -26.70 26.41 0.56
C LYS A 327 -27.09 26.42 -0.91
N LEU A 328 -26.19 25.97 -1.77
CA LEU A 328 -26.35 25.94 -3.22
C LEU A 328 -26.10 24.52 -3.73
N ASP A 329 -26.89 24.07 -4.70
CA ASP A 329 -26.69 22.83 -5.44
C ASP A 329 -26.40 23.18 -6.91
N LEU A 330 -25.15 23.01 -7.31
CA LEU A 330 -24.69 23.34 -8.66
C LEU A 330 -24.58 22.06 -9.49
N PRO A 331 -25.07 22.04 -10.74
CA PRO A 331 -24.84 20.93 -11.65
C PRO A 331 -23.36 20.88 -12.01
N ILE A 332 -22.77 19.70 -11.96
CA ILE A 332 -21.35 19.49 -12.28
C ILE A 332 -21.15 18.19 -13.04
N GLN A 333 -20.17 18.17 -13.94
CA GLN A 333 -19.73 16.98 -14.64
C GLN A 333 -18.22 16.87 -14.47
N ALA A 334 -17.79 15.90 -13.67
CA ALA A 334 -16.37 15.69 -13.40
C ALA A 334 -15.64 15.22 -14.67
N ALA A 335 -14.45 15.74 -14.88
CA ALA A 335 -13.53 15.27 -15.91
C ALA A 335 -12.72 14.07 -15.42
N GLU A 336 -12.00 13.40 -16.30
CA GLU A 336 -10.98 12.45 -15.91
C GLU A 336 -9.74 13.19 -15.39
N MET A 337 -9.18 12.73 -14.27
CA MET A 337 -7.94 13.30 -13.73
C MET A 337 -6.81 13.15 -14.76
N PRO A 338 -6.07 14.22 -15.08
CA PRO A 338 -4.91 14.13 -15.96
C PRO A 338 -3.90 13.11 -15.44
N ALA A 339 -3.23 12.40 -16.35
CA ALA A 339 -2.09 11.58 -15.97
C ALA A 339 -1.03 12.47 -15.32
N ARG A 340 -0.52 12.08 -14.16
CA ARG A 340 0.64 12.74 -13.56
C ARG A 340 1.87 12.37 -14.39
N ALA A 341 2.60 13.39 -14.86
CA ALA A 341 3.84 13.23 -15.61
C ALA A 341 4.99 12.79 -14.71
#